data_882c9d43c356131612ecbc04eaacd200
#
_entry.id   882c9d43c356131612ecbc04eaacd200
#
_cell.length_a   1.000
_cell.length_b   1.000
_cell.length_c   1.000
_cell.angle_alpha   90.00
_cell.angle_beta   90.00
_cell.angle_gamma   90.00
#
_symmetry.space_group_name_H-M   'P 1'
#
loop_
_entity.id
_entity.type
_entity.pdbx_description
1 polymer ?
#
loop_
_entity_poly.entity_id
_entity_poly.type
_entity_poly.pdbx_seq_one_letter_code
_entity_poly.pdbx_strand_id
1 'polypeptide(L)'
;IKMYEGTSIFFESPKRLLATLEVMQVNLNNQTKICVAKELTKIHESYIRGTFSEVLSFFSKNQDKIKGEFILLIDVVLDSIDTNTADEIFEILKNDLSIKMISKLASGITGLSKNDLYKRYLSLSEKN
;
A
#
# COMPACT_ATOMS: atom_id res chain seq x y z
N ILE A 1 -3.77 -1.98 7.50
CA ILE A 1 -4.03 -1.79 6.06
C ILE A 1 -2.83 -2.21 5.22
N LYS A 2 -1.63 -1.76 5.52
CA LYS A 2 -0.41 -2.08 4.73
C LYS A 2 -0.09 -3.59 4.59
N MET A 3 -0.65 -4.44 5.42
CA MET A 3 -0.35 -5.87 5.47
C MET A 3 -1.37 -6.74 4.74
N TYR A 4 -2.41 -6.15 4.17
CA TYR A 4 -3.48 -6.88 3.50
C TYR A 4 -3.62 -6.43 2.06
N GLU A 5 -3.58 -7.38 1.16
CA GLU A 5 -3.98 -7.20 -0.23
C GLU A 5 -5.50 -7.33 -0.32
N GLY A 6 -6.15 -6.37 -0.97
CA GLY A 6 -7.59 -6.37 -1.15
C GLY A 6 -8.26 -5.04 -0.79
N THR A 7 -9.58 -5.01 -0.88
CA THR A 7 -10.37 -3.82 -0.60
C THR A 7 -10.67 -3.70 0.88
N SER A 8 -10.21 -2.64 1.50
CA SER A 8 -10.53 -2.28 2.89
C SER A 8 -11.67 -1.27 2.92
N ILE A 9 -12.60 -1.43 3.85
CA ILE A 9 -13.79 -0.59 3.99
C ILE A 9 -13.81 0.05 5.38
N PHE A 10 -13.98 1.38 5.43
CA PHE A 10 -14.01 2.16 6.67
C PHE A 10 -15.20 3.12 6.68
N PHE A 11 -15.81 3.25 7.83
CA PHE A 11 -16.74 4.34 8.10
C PHE A 11 -15.97 5.57 8.59
N GLU A 12 -16.32 6.76 8.09
CA GLU A 12 -15.66 7.98 8.51
C GLU A 12 -16.65 9.13 8.72
N SER A 13 -16.33 10.00 9.66
CA SER A 13 -17.12 11.21 9.95
C SER A 13 -16.66 12.39 9.10
N PRO A 14 -17.55 13.35 8.81
CA PRO A 14 -17.16 14.57 8.09
C PRO A 14 -15.99 15.31 8.73
N LYS A 15 -15.96 15.39 10.05
CA LYS A 15 -14.91 16.10 10.80
C LYS A 15 -13.51 15.50 10.64
N ARG A 16 -13.42 14.18 10.39
CA ARG A 16 -12.15 13.47 10.28
C ARG A 16 -11.74 13.14 8.84
N LEU A 17 -12.65 13.30 7.89
CA LEU A 17 -12.44 12.86 6.51
C LEU A 17 -11.12 13.32 5.93
N LEU A 18 -10.85 14.63 5.93
CA LEU A 18 -9.62 15.20 5.36
C LEU A 18 -8.38 14.68 6.08
N ALA A 19 -8.37 14.72 7.41
CA ALA A 19 -7.23 14.25 8.19
C ALA A 19 -6.95 12.75 7.96
N THR A 20 -7.99 11.94 7.86
CA THR A 20 -7.86 10.50 7.56
C THR A 20 -7.27 10.28 6.16
N LEU A 21 -7.76 11.01 5.15
CA LEU A 21 -7.24 10.92 3.78
C LEU A 21 -5.77 11.37 3.69
N GLU A 22 -5.38 12.42 4.40
CA GLU A 22 -3.98 12.90 4.47
C GLU A 22 -3.05 11.85 5.08
N VAL A 23 -3.45 11.27 6.21
CA VAL A 23 -2.65 10.21 6.86
C VAL A 23 -2.53 8.98 5.95
N MET A 24 -3.59 8.60 5.26
CA MET A 24 -3.57 7.46 4.34
C MET A 24 -2.69 7.76 3.12
N GLN A 25 -2.73 8.96 2.56
CA GLN A 25 -1.88 9.38 1.45
C GLN A 25 -0.39 9.25 1.77
N VAL A 26 0.02 9.64 2.96
CA VAL A 26 1.43 9.57 3.40
C VAL A 26 1.87 8.12 3.63
N ASN A 27 0.96 7.26 4.06
CA ASN A 27 1.29 5.91 4.50
C ASN A 27 1.03 4.81 3.47
N LEU A 28 0.28 5.09 2.41
CA LEU A 28 -0.05 4.12 1.37
C LEU A 28 0.64 4.48 0.05
N ASN A 29 0.77 3.47 -0.82
CA ASN A 29 1.36 3.64 -2.14
C ASN A 29 0.58 4.69 -2.96
N ASN A 30 1.28 5.54 -3.71
CA ASN A 30 0.70 6.56 -4.57
C ASN A 30 -0.23 5.98 -5.67
N GLN A 31 -0.08 4.70 -6.00
CA GLN A 31 -0.94 4.00 -6.95
C GLN A 31 -2.23 3.47 -6.33
N THR A 32 -2.32 3.46 -5.00
CA THR A 32 -3.51 3.03 -4.28
C THR A 32 -4.72 3.86 -4.68
N LYS A 33 -5.79 3.20 -5.09
CA LYS A 33 -7.05 3.83 -5.46
C LYS A 33 -7.99 3.88 -4.26
N ILE A 34 -8.74 4.97 -4.19
CA ILE A 34 -9.77 5.15 -3.17
C ILE A 34 -11.10 5.53 -3.82
N CYS A 35 -12.18 5.03 -3.24
CA CYS A 35 -13.53 5.49 -3.49
C CYS A 35 -14.11 6.02 -2.18
N VAL A 36 -14.52 7.25 -2.16
CA VAL A 36 -15.28 7.83 -1.06
C VAL A 36 -16.76 7.79 -1.45
N ALA A 37 -17.53 6.92 -0.81
CA ALA A 37 -18.97 6.84 -0.95
C ALA A 37 -19.62 7.75 0.09
N LYS A 38 -20.49 8.61 -0.37
CA LYS A 38 -21.20 9.59 0.46
C LYS A 38 -22.69 9.29 0.44
N GLU A 39 -23.32 9.33 1.61
CA GLU A 39 -24.76 9.16 1.77
C GLU A 39 -25.30 7.88 1.08
N LEU A 40 -24.59 6.77 1.24
CA LEU A 40 -24.90 5.50 0.60
C LEU A 40 -26.35 5.07 0.90
N THR A 41 -27.07 4.62 -0.10
CA THR A 41 -28.51 4.23 -0.06
C THR A 41 -29.49 5.38 0.21
N LYS A 42 -29.01 6.63 0.24
CA LYS A 42 -29.82 7.83 0.47
C LYS A 42 -30.01 8.64 -0.84
N ILE A 43 -30.89 9.65 -0.79
CA ILE A 43 -31.27 10.46 -1.96
C ILE A 43 -30.09 11.23 -2.57
N HIS A 44 -29.09 11.61 -1.75
CA HIS A 44 -27.90 12.32 -2.20
C HIS A 44 -26.65 11.41 -2.25
N GLU A 45 -26.86 10.14 -2.57
CA GLU A 45 -25.77 9.20 -2.78
C GLU A 45 -24.82 9.70 -3.87
N SER A 46 -23.52 9.69 -3.58
CA SER A 46 -22.49 10.06 -4.54
C SER A 46 -21.18 9.33 -4.26
N TYR A 47 -20.33 9.26 -5.29
CA TYR A 47 -19.05 8.56 -5.24
C TYR A 47 -17.95 9.46 -5.80
N ILE A 48 -16.86 9.60 -5.06
CA ILE A 48 -15.65 10.31 -5.49
C ILE A 48 -14.53 9.28 -5.55
N ARG A 49 -13.97 9.04 -6.74
CA ARG A 49 -12.98 8.00 -7.00
C ARG A 49 -11.70 8.60 -7.57
N GLY A 50 -10.57 7.99 -7.23
CA GLY A 50 -9.27 8.36 -7.77
C GLY A 50 -8.13 7.96 -6.88
N THR A 51 -6.99 8.60 -7.05
CA THR A 51 -5.87 8.56 -6.12
C THR A 51 -6.20 9.41 -4.88
N PHE A 52 -5.44 9.23 -3.80
CA PHE A 52 -5.61 10.07 -2.61
C PHE A 52 -5.44 11.57 -2.92
N SER A 53 -4.47 11.94 -3.76
CA SER A 53 -4.26 13.33 -4.17
C SER A 53 -5.46 13.92 -4.89
N GLU A 54 -6.07 13.18 -5.80
CA GLU A 54 -7.25 13.62 -6.55
C GLU A 54 -8.46 13.80 -5.63
N VAL A 55 -8.69 12.83 -4.74
CA VAL A 55 -9.83 12.87 -3.79
C VAL A 55 -9.65 13.98 -2.75
N LEU A 56 -8.44 14.15 -2.20
CA LEU A 56 -8.12 15.25 -1.30
C LEU A 56 -8.31 16.62 -1.97
N SER A 57 -7.82 16.77 -3.21
CA SER A 57 -8.00 17.99 -3.98
C SER A 57 -9.49 18.31 -4.21
N PHE A 58 -10.29 17.28 -4.51
CA PHE A 58 -11.73 17.45 -4.68
C PHE A 58 -12.40 17.98 -3.40
N PHE A 59 -12.16 17.38 -2.25
CA PHE A 59 -12.78 17.78 -0.99
C PHE A 59 -12.24 19.13 -0.48
N SER A 60 -10.97 19.43 -0.70
CA SER A 60 -10.38 20.73 -0.34
C SER A 60 -11.04 21.89 -1.10
N LYS A 61 -11.41 21.66 -2.36
CA LYS A 61 -12.11 22.64 -3.21
C LYS A 61 -13.62 22.66 -2.98
N ASN A 62 -14.20 21.63 -2.40
CA ASN A 62 -15.63 21.44 -2.21
C ASN A 62 -15.96 21.14 -0.74
N GLN A 63 -15.51 21.97 0.18
CA GLN A 63 -15.70 21.77 1.62
C GLN A 63 -17.17 21.74 2.04
N ASP A 64 -18.04 22.42 1.30
CA ASP A 64 -19.49 22.38 1.46
C ASP A 64 -20.10 20.98 1.26
N LYS A 65 -19.40 20.10 0.54
CA LYS A 65 -19.76 18.70 0.31
C LYS A 65 -19.32 17.77 1.44
N ILE A 66 -18.51 18.23 2.39
CA ILE A 66 -18.05 17.45 3.54
C ILE A 66 -19.14 17.45 4.63
N LYS A 67 -20.20 16.73 4.36
CA LYS A 67 -21.33 16.53 5.28
C LYS A 67 -22.01 15.20 5.02
N GLY A 68 -22.70 14.67 6.00
CA GLY A 68 -23.40 13.38 5.92
C GLY A 68 -22.50 12.22 6.31
N GLU A 69 -22.81 11.03 5.83
CA GLU A 69 -22.09 9.78 6.14
C GLU A 69 -21.11 9.44 5.02
N PHE A 70 -19.90 9.05 5.40
CA PHE A 70 -18.85 8.65 4.49
C PHE A 70 -18.43 7.20 4.72
N ILE A 71 -18.22 6.48 3.62
CA ILE A 71 -17.60 5.17 3.59
C ILE A 71 -16.40 5.26 2.66
N LEU A 72 -15.23 4.88 3.16
CA LEU A 72 -13.99 4.83 2.40
C LEU A 72 -13.75 3.39 1.95
N LEU A 73 -13.61 3.19 0.64
CA LEU A 73 -13.23 1.92 0.05
C LEU A 73 -11.84 2.09 -0.55
N ILE A 74 -10.88 1.35 -0.06
CA ILE A 74 -9.48 1.48 -0.43
C ILE A 74 -9.02 0.15 -1.01
N ASP A 75 -8.62 0.18 -2.28
CA ASP A 75 -7.99 -0.95 -2.94
C ASP A 75 -6.48 -0.86 -2.68
N VAL A 76 -6.03 -1.56 -1.65
CA VAL A 76 -4.64 -1.52 -1.22
C VAL A 76 -3.79 -2.25 -2.24
N VAL A 77 -3.01 -1.49 -2.99
CA VAL A 77 -1.89 -2.02 -3.75
C VAL A 77 -0.71 -2.10 -2.78
N LEU A 78 -0.31 -3.32 -2.45
CA LEU A 78 0.96 -3.51 -1.76
C LEU A 78 2.06 -2.97 -2.69
N ASP A 79 2.96 -2.17 -2.16
CA ASP A 79 4.18 -1.84 -2.88
C ASP A 79 4.76 -3.15 -3.36
N SER A 80 5.09 -3.23 -4.66
CA SER A 80 5.87 -4.35 -5.17
C SER A 80 7.02 -4.52 -4.20
N ILE A 81 7.02 -5.65 -3.49
CA ILE A 81 7.98 -5.92 -2.43
C ILE A 81 9.33 -5.66 -3.03
N ASP A 82 10.03 -4.67 -2.48
CA ASP A 82 11.19 -4.10 -3.08
C ASP A 82 12.29 -5.16 -3.11
N THR A 83 12.54 -5.70 -4.29
CA THR A 83 13.66 -6.62 -4.52
C THR A 83 14.99 -5.98 -4.13
N ASN A 84 15.06 -4.64 -4.07
CA ASN A 84 16.25 -3.93 -3.61
C ASN A 84 16.58 -4.27 -2.17
N THR A 85 15.60 -4.30 -1.27
CA THR A 85 15.83 -4.73 0.12
C THR A 85 16.36 -6.16 0.20
N ALA A 86 15.80 -7.07 -0.62
CA ALA A 86 16.29 -8.44 -0.69
C ALA A 86 17.74 -8.53 -1.23
N ASP A 87 18.08 -7.73 -2.20
CA ASP A 87 19.43 -7.66 -2.76
C ASP A 87 20.43 -7.04 -1.77
N GLU A 88 20.03 -6.02 -1.02
CA GLU A 88 20.85 -5.44 0.07
C GLU A 88 21.16 -6.47 1.16
N ILE A 89 20.17 -7.26 1.56
CA ILE A 89 20.36 -8.37 2.52
C ILE A 89 21.40 -9.36 1.98
N PHE A 90 21.31 -9.71 0.70
CA PHE A 90 22.27 -10.61 0.06
C PHE A 90 23.68 -10.03 0.07
N GLU A 91 23.86 -8.78 -0.34
CA GLU A 91 25.16 -8.11 -0.38
C GLU A 91 25.83 -8.04 1.01
N ILE A 92 25.05 -7.80 2.05
CA ILE A 92 25.56 -7.75 3.42
C ILE A 92 26.01 -9.12 3.92
N LEU A 93 25.26 -10.18 3.60
CA LEU A 93 25.43 -11.51 4.21
C LEU A 93 26.14 -12.55 3.34
N LYS A 94 26.41 -12.26 2.08
CA LYS A 94 26.95 -13.23 1.11
C LYS A 94 28.29 -13.84 1.48
N ASN A 95 29.09 -13.15 2.29
CA ASN A 95 30.38 -13.65 2.74
C ASN A 95 30.31 -14.48 4.05
N ASP A 96 29.21 -14.36 4.77
CA ASP A 96 29.06 -14.96 6.10
C ASP A 96 28.08 -16.13 6.12
N LEU A 97 27.10 -16.13 5.22
CA LEU A 97 26.03 -17.13 5.19
C LEU A 97 25.88 -17.77 3.81
N SER A 98 25.34 -18.99 3.81
CA SER A 98 24.98 -19.68 2.56
C SER A 98 23.79 -19.01 1.88
N ILE A 99 23.74 -19.10 0.54
CA ILE A 99 22.62 -18.59 -0.26
C ILE A 99 21.27 -19.11 0.26
N LYS A 100 21.22 -20.39 0.67
CA LYS A 100 20.03 -20.99 1.26
C LYS A 100 19.57 -20.27 2.54
N MET A 101 20.49 -19.93 3.42
CA MET A 101 20.18 -19.21 4.65
C MET A 101 19.76 -17.78 4.37
N ILE A 102 20.47 -17.08 3.48
CA ILE A 102 20.14 -15.70 3.08
C ILE A 102 18.74 -15.65 2.47
N SER A 103 18.42 -16.60 1.58
CA SER A 103 17.09 -16.69 0.96
C SER A 103 15.98 -16.90 1.99
N LYS A 104 16.23 -17.71 3.02
CA LYS A 104 15.29 -17.93 4.12
C LYS A 104 15.07 -16.66 4.95
N LEU A 105 16.13 -15.97 5.32
CA LEU A 105 16.07 -14.72 6.08
C LEU A 105 15.40 -13.60 5.29
N ALA A 106 15.82 -13.40 4.05
CA ALA A 106 15.26 -12.39 3.18
C ALA A 106 13.77 -12.64 2.89
N SER A 107 13.35 -13.89 2.70
CA SER A 107 11.95 -14.27 2.57
C SER A 107 11.14 -13.91 3.82
N GLY A 108 11.68 -14.15 5.01
CA GLY A 108 11.05 -13.80 6.28
C GLY A 108 10.89 -12.28 6.49
N ILE A 109 11.84 -11.49 5.99
CA ILE A 109 11.85 -10.02 6.13
C ILE A 109 10.99 -9.36 5.05
N THR A 110 11.12 -9.80 3.79
CA THR A 110 10.51 -9.15 2.63
C THR A 110 9.15 -9.74 2.23
N GLY A 111 8.85 -10.98 2.65
CA GLY A 111 7.68 -11.72 2.20
C GLY A 111 7.81 -12.31 0.79
N LEU A 112 8.94 -12.12 0.11
CA LEU A 112 9.20 -12.73 -1.20
C LEU A 112 9.37 -14.24 -1.10
N SER A 113 9.07 -14.95 -2.18
CA SER A 113 9.25 -16.41 -2.26
C SER A 113 10.71 -16.79 -2.02
N LYS A 114 10.94 -17.68 -1.05
CA LYS A 114 12.27 -18.23 -0.76
C LYS A 114 12.93 -18.86 -1.99
N ASN A 115 12.15 -19.59 -2.80
CA ASN A 115 12.66 -20.25 -4.01
C ASN A 115 13.07 -19.25 -5.08
N ASP A 116 12.30 -18.18 -5.25
CA ASP A 116 12.62 -17.12 -6.21
C ASP A 116 13.86 -16.35 -5.79
N LEU A 117 13.99 -16.04 -4.50
CA LEU A 117 15.18 -15.41 -3.92
C LEU A 117 16.41 -16.31 -4.07
N TYR A 118 16.29 -17.60 -3.84
CA TYR A 118 17.39 -18.54 -4.00
C TYR A 118 17.92 -18.56 -5.44
N LYS A 119 17.02 -18.63 -6.43
CA LYS A 119 17.40 -18.56 -7.86
C LYS A 119 18.05 -17.22 -8.21
N ARG A 120 17.49 -16.12 -7.70
CA ARG A 120 18.03 -14.77 -7.90
C ARG A 120 19.44 -14.64 -7.35
N TYR A 121 19.66 -15.11 -6.11
CA TYR A 121 20.98 -15.01 -5.46
C TYR A 121 22.03 -15.93 -6.09
N LEU A 122 21.64 -17.09 -6.60
CA LEU A 122 22.54 -17.91 -7.42
C LEU A 122 23.01 -17.13 -8.65
N SER A 123 22.08 -16.50 -9.36
CA SER A 123 22.40 -15.67 -10.54
C SER A 123 23.30 -14.47 -10.20
N LEU A 124 23.11 -13.84 -9.05
CA LEU A 124 23.95 -12.72 -8.59
C LEU A 124 25.35 -13.19 -8.19
N SER A 125 25.48 -14.37 -7.59
CA SER A 125 26.77 -14.92 -7.20
C SER A 125 27.63 -15.37 -8.39
N GLU A 126 27.02 -15.80 -9.48
CA GLU A 126 27.72 -16.18 -10.72
C GLU A 126 28.28 -14.97 -11.50
N LYS A 127 27.73 -13.77 -11.29
CA LYS A 127 28.17 -12.52 -11.94
C LYS A 127 29.33 -11.83 -11.23
N ASN A 128 29.64 -12.27 -10.04
CA ASN A 128 30.77 -11.80 -9.24
C ASN A 128 31.87 -12.87 -9.24
#